data_9a8a5ae365f64cb42f63e1ceb2512ee8
#
_entry.id   9a8a5ae365f64cb42f63e1ceb2512ee8
#
_cell.length_a   1.000
_cell.length_b   1.000
_cell.length_c   1.000
_cell.angle_alpha   90.00
_cell.angle_beta   90.00
_cell.angle_gamma   90.00
#
_symmetry.space_group_name_H-M   'P 1'
#
loop_
_entity.id
_entity.type
_entity.pdbx_description
1 polymer ?
#
loop_
_entity_poly.entity_id
_entity_poly.type
_entity_poly.pdbx_seq_one_letter_code
_entity_poly.pdbx_strand_id
1 'polypeptide(L)'
;MGDALPNTLGHANFAVSMSSRPDLGPKPPLGYTQSRIERAAEKRNDGAAMAALAADANSRAFVIGGELIVMKKASPLSDPLFTLEQARALEGAAETVFIGLADGAARFGVGITKAAAEELKTRDGFHVTDLRAIAVLGLAAPEHLPPIAEAKALLNWHARHRFCPNCGAATLVVSSGWRRDCPQCKAQHFPRTDPVVIMLAFDGERCLLGRSPRFMPNMWSCLAGFVEPGEAFEDAVRRETREEAGIACGRVSYFASQPWPFPTSLMIGCHAQALTHEVTVDHAELEGARWFAKDEVVSMLLRRHPQGLITPPPMAIAYHIIRAWVEDEVA
;
A
#
# COMPACT_ATOMS: atom_id res chain seq x y z
N MET A 1 46.98 13.83 69.07
CA MET A 1 46.35 12.53 68.83
C MET A 1 44.95 12.82 68.34
N GLY A 2 44.76 12.68 67.06
CA GLY A 2 43.46 12.90 66.42
C GLY A 2 43.55 12.37 65.01
N ASP A 3 43.13 11.09 64.83
CA ASP A 3 43.18 10.39 63.57
C ASP A 3 42.09 10.91 62.65
N ALA A 4 42.46 11.37 61.46
CA ALA A 4 41.58 11.73 60.38
C ALA A 4 41.34 10.48 59.49
N LEU A 5 40.09 10.07 59.36
CA LEU A 5 39.63 9.03 58.42
C LEU A 5 39.53 9.61 56.97
N PRO A 6 39.98 8.89 55.94
CA PRO A 6 39.83 9.35 54.57
C PRO A 6 38.41 9.04 54.01
N ASN A 7 37.80 10.05 53.47
CA ASN A 7 36.51 9.99 52.82
C ASN A 7 36.74 9.66 51.31
N THR A 8 36.58 8.39 50.92
CA THR A 8 36.59 7.93 49.52
C THR A 8 35.18 7.59 49.07
N LEU A 9 34.46 8.63 48.62
CA LEU A 9 33.24 8.40 47.80
C LEU A 9 33.66 8.13 46.35
N GLY A 10 33.70 6.88 45.98
CA GLY A 10 33.87 6.45 44.62
C GLY A 10 32.66 6.87 43.80
N HIS A 11 32.82 7.83 42.88
CA HIS A 11 31.86 8.09 41.83
C HIS A 11 31.84 6.88 40.86
N ALA A 12 30.85 6.00 41.00
CA ALA A 12 30.56 5.03 40.00
C ALA A 12 30.03 5.77 38.76
N ASN A 13 30.87 5.94 37.75
CA ASN A 13 30.45 6.33 36.41
C ASN A 13 29.58 5.18 35.85
N PHE A 14 28.27 5.31 35.94
CA PHE A 14 27.36 4.54 35.11
C PHE A 14 27.54 5.05 33.68
N ALA A 15 28.42 4.41 32.92
CA ALA A 15 28.41 4.48 31.48
C ALA A 15 27.08 3.88 31.02
N VAL A 16 26.12 4.74 30.60
CA VAL A 16 24.93 4.31 29.89
C VAL A 16 25.44 3.58 28.66
N SER A 17 25.23 2.26 28.64
CA SER A 17 25.48 1.41 27.48
C SER A 17 24.73 2.03 26.31
N MET A 18 25.47 2.47 25.27
CA MET A 18 24.88 2.79 23.99
C MET A 18 24.15 1.53 23.51
N SER A 19 22.84 1.55 23.58
CA SER A 19 21.98 0.48 23.07
C SER A 19 22.35 0.27 21.60
N SER A 20 22.94 -0.87 21.27
CA SER A 20 23.17 -1.25 19.87
C SER A 20 21.82 -1.32 19.17
N ARG A 21 21.72 -0.70 17.99
CA ARG A 21 20.51 -0.76 17.15
C ARG A 21 20.06 -2.22 17.04
N PRO A 22 18.76 -2.50 17.15
CA PRO A 22 18.27 -3.87 17.04
C PRO A 22 18.53 -4.42 15.63
N ASP A 23 19.05 -5.63 15.54
CA ASP A 23 19.21 -6.32 14.26
C ASP A 23 17.85 -6.86 13.78
N LEU A 24 17.22 -6.13 12.87
CA LEU A 24 15.97 -6.50 12.22
C LEU A 24 16.19 -7.18 10.86
N GLY A 25 17.44 -7.51 10.52
CA GLY A 25 17.82 -8.05 9.22
C GLY A 25 17.66 -7.05 8.06
N PRO A 26 17.81 -7.48 6.80
CA PRO A 26 17.71 -6.59 5.64
C PRO A 26 16.32 -5.94 5.54
N LYS A 27 16.29 -4.70 5.01
CA LYS A 27 15.01 -4.00 4.77
C LYS A 27 14.28 -4.65 3.59
N PRO A 28 13.06 -5.16 3.79
CA PRO A 28 12.27 -5.68 2.68
C PRO A 28 11.85 -4.54 1.75
N PRO A 29 11.55 -4.81 0.48
CA PRO A 29 11.02 -3.80 -0.42
C PRO A 29 9.60 -3.38 0.00
N LEU A 30 9.27 -2.10 -0.19
CA LEU A 30 7.92 -1.58 -0.03
C LEU A 30 7.04 -2.13 -1.15
N GLY A 31 5.93 -2.77 -0.82
CA GLY A 31 5.05 -3.43 -1.78
C GLY A 31 4.47 -2.48 -2.82
N TYR A 32 4.21 -2.98 -4.02
CA TYR A 32 3.60 -2.25 -5.16
C TYR A 32 4.38 -1.04 -5.67
N THR A 33 5.60 -0.81 -5.19
CA THR A 33 6.49 0.27 -5.62
C THR A 33 7.56 -0.24 -6.59
N GLN A 34 8.42 0.66 -7.07
CA GLN A 34 9.55 0.35 -7.95
C GLN A 34 9.14 -0.34 -9.27
N SER A 35 8.02 0.10 -9.85
CA SER A 35 7.60 -0.36 -11.18
C SER A 35 8.69 -0.12 -12.21
N ARG A 36 9.00 -1.15 -12.99
CA ARG A 36 9.90 -1.07 -14.15
C ARG A 36 9.15 -0.76 -15.45
N ILE A 37 7.86 -0.48 -15.36
CA ILE A 37 7.03 -0.14 -16.51
C ILE A 37 7.33 1.30 -16.95
N GLU A 38 7.76 1.46 -18.19
CA GLU A 38 7.74 2.74 -18.89
C GLU A 38 6.29 3.07 -19.26
N ARG A 39 5.74 4.16 -18.75
CA ARG A 39 4.31 4.46 -18.92
C ARG A 39 3.89 4.82 -20.33
N ALA A 40 4.82 5.28 -21.19
CA ALA A 40 4.63 5.62 -22.60
C ALA A 40 3.32 6.38 -22.86
N ALA A 41 3.07 7.43 -22.05
CA ALA A 41 1.80 8.17 -22.04
C ALA A 41 1.49 8.82 -23.39
N GLU A 42 2.51 9.21 -24.14
CA GLU A 42 2.42 9.79 -25.49
C GLU A 42 1.79 8.84 -26.51
N LYS A 43 1.90 7.52 -26.31
CA LYS A 43 1.35 6.49 -27.21
C LYS A 43 -0.15 6.25 -27.01
N ARG A 44 -0.71 6.62 -25.85
CA ARG A 44 -2.08 6.24 -25.43
C ARG A 44 -3.18 6.74 -26.39
N ASN A 45 -2.92 7.84 -27.10
CA ASN A 45 -3.86 8.42 -28.06
C ASN A 45 -3.51 8.11 -29.53
N ASP A 46 -2.41 7.42 -29.79
CA ASP A 46 -2.01 6.96 -31.13
C ASP A 46 -2.62 5.58 -31.41
N GLY A 47 -3.71 5.57 -32.15
CA GLY A 47 -4.43 4.32 -32.48
C GLY A 47 -3.59 3.33 -33.29
N ALA A 48 -2.71 3.82 -34.19
CA ALA A 48 -1.83 2.96 -35.00
C ALA A 48 -0.75 2.32 -34.12
N ALA A 49 -0.09 3.11 -33.27
CA ALA A 49 0.90 2.59 -32.32
C ALA A 49 0.26 1.58 -31.36
N MET A 50 -0.92 1.87 -30.83
CA MET A 50 -1.62 0.96 -29.93
C MET A 50 -2.07 -0.34 -30.61
N ALA A 51 -2.51 -0.28 -31.87
CA ALA A 51 -2.85 -1.47 -32.64
C ALA A 51 -1.61 -2.35 -32.89
N ALA A 52 -0.47 -1.74 -33.26
CA ALA A 52 0.79 -2.45 -33.43
C ALA A 52 1.25 -3.13 -32.14
N LEU A 53 1.21 -2.41 -31.01
CA LEU A 53 1.53 -2.97 -29.68
C LEU A 53 0.59 -4.10 -29.26
N ALA A 54 -0.70 -4.00 -29.58
CA ALA A 54 -1.67 -5.05 -29.28
C ALA A 54 -1.46 -6.31 -30.13
N ALA A 55 -0.93 -6.16 -31.35
CA ALA A 55 -0.62 -7.26 -32.26
C ALA A 55 0.76 -7.91 -32.02
N ASP A 56 1.64 -7.26 -31.23
CA ASP A 56 2.97 -7.78 -30.95
C ASP A 56 2.89 -9.06 -30.11
N ALA A 57 3.50 -10.14 -30.61
CA ALA A 57 3.55 -11.45 -29.96
C ALA A 57 4.24 -11.43 -28.58
N ASN A 58 5.06 -10.41 -28.28
CA ASN A 58 5.71 -10.22 -26.98
C ASN A 58 4.85 -9.45 -25.96
N SER A 59 3.76 -8.85 -26.42
CA SER A 59 2.81 -8.15 -25.54
C SER A 59 2.13 -9.12 -24.57
N ARG A 60 1.92 -8.67 -23.34
CA ARG A 60 1.33 -9.48 -22.27
C ARG A 60 0.24 -8.71 -21.55
N ALA A 61 -0.67 -9.46 -20.93
CA ALA A 61 -1.78 -8.92 -20.16
C ALA A 61 -1.87 -9.55 -18.78
N PHE A 62 -2.22 -8.73 -17.80
CA PHE A 62 -2.70 -9.15 -16.49
C PHE A 62 -4.23 -9.28 -16.54
N VAL A 63 -4.78 -10.34 -15.96
CA VAL A 63 -6.23 -10.60 -15.96
C VAL A 63 -6.79 -10.39 -14.56
N ILE A 64 -7.84 -9.55 -14.46
CA ILE A 64 -8.38 -9.10 -13.18
C ILE A 64 -9.91 -9.17 -13.19
N GLY A 65 -10.49 -9.88 -12.21
CA GLY A 65 -11.93 -9.98 -12.00
C GLY A 65 -12.35 -9.42 -10.66
N GLY A 66 -12.76 -8.15 -10.62
CA GLY A 66 -13.06 -7.46 -9.36
C GLY A 66 -11.81 -7.31 -8.49
N GLU A 67 -11.77 -7.97 -7.34
CA GLU A 67 -10.61 -7.99 -6.44
C GLU A 67 -9.62 -9.12 -6.76
N LEU A 68 -9.99 -10.06 -7.64
CA LEU A 68 -9.25 -11.27 -7.92
C LEU A 68 -8.28 -11.09 -9.09
N ILE A 69 -7.08 -11.61 -8.91
CA ILE A 69 -6.04 -11.70 -9.94
C ILE A 69 -6.00 -13.13 -10.44
N VAL A 70 -6.10 -13.30 -11.76
CA VAL A 70 -5.99 -14.60 -12.40
C VAL A 70 -4.53 -14.82 -12.83
N MET A 71 -3.97 -15.94 -12.44
CA MET A 71 -2.61 -16.36 -12.79
C MET A 71 -2.64 -17.79 -13.35
N LYS A 72 -1.67 -18.13 -14.15
CA LYS A 72 -1.43 -19.52 -14.54
C LYS A 72 -0.70 -20.24 -13.40
N LYS A 73 -1.12 -21.47 -13.06
CA LYS A 73 -0.38 -22.30 -12.12
C LYS A 73 0.99 -22.63 -12.72
N ALA A 74 2.04 -22.34 -12.00
CA ALA A 74 3.42 -22.67 -12.32
C ALA A 74 4.20 -22.90 -11.03
N SER A 75 5.36 -23.52 -11.10
CA SER A 75 6.25 -23.80 -9.97
C SER A 75 7.63 -23.22 -10.27
N PRO A 76 8.27 -22.52 -9.33
CA PRO A 76 7.86 -22.29 -7.93
C PRO A 76 6.84 -21.16 -7.74
N LEU A 77 6.64 -20.27 -8.71
CA LEU A 77 5.75 -19.11 -8.65
C LEU A 77 4.70 -19.18 -9.75
N SER A 78 3.49 -18.70 -9.46
CA SER A 78 2.43 -18.56 -10.46
C SER A 78 2.77 -17.45 -11.46
N ASP A 79 2.41 -17.64 -12.73
CA ASP A 79 2.67 -16.69 -13.80
C ASP A 79 1.42 -15.82 -14.07
N PRO A 80 1.49 -14.50 -13.81
CA PRO A 80 0.37 -13.58 -14.02
C PRO A 80 0.24 -13.07 -15.47
N LEU A 81 1.17 -13.44 -16.36
CA LEU A 81 1.25 -12.91 -17.71
C LEU A 81 0.56 -13.84 -18.72
N PHE A 82 -0.47 -13.35 -19.38
CA PHE A 82 -1.15 -13.99 -20.52
C PHE A 82 -0.73 -13.31 -21.82
N THR A 83 -0.87 -13.97 -22.97
CA THR A 83 -0.92 -13.24 -24.23
C THR A 83 -2.20 -12.38 -24.24
N LEU A 84 -2.20 -11.26 -24.98
CA LEU A 84 -3.40 -10.41 -25.04
C LEU A 84 -4.58 -11.16 -25.65
N GLU A 85 -4.33 -12.06 -26.58
CA GLU A 85 -5.35 -12.96 -27.17
C GLU A 85 -5.94 -13.91 -26.11
N GLN A 86 -5.09 -14.61 -25.36
CA GLN A 86 -5.54 -15.50 -24.28
C GLN A 86 -6.39 -14.74 -23.25
N ALA A 87 -5.95 -13.55 -22.84
CA ALA A 87 -6.67 -12.75 -21.87
C ALA A 87 -8.05 -12.29 -22.36
N ARG A 88 -8.15 -11.90 -23.63
CA ARG A 88 -9.41 -11.47 -24.27
C ARG A 88 -10.36 -12.61 -24.57
N ALA A 89 -9.83 -13.82 -24.74
CA ALA A 89 -10.64 -15.02 -24.98
C ALA A 89 -11.29 -15.58 -23.70
N LEU A 90 -10.92 -15.06 -22.51
CA LEU A 90 -11.57 -15.47 -21.27
C LEU A 90 -13.00 -14.96 -21.21
N GLU A 91 -13.87 -15.80 -20.65
CA GLU A 91 -15.27 -15.44 -20.46
C GLU A 91 -15.40 -14.16 -19.61
N GLY A 92 -16.35 -13.29 -19.99
CA GLY A 92 -16.59 -12.02 -19.29
C GLY A 92 -15.51 -10.97 -19.50
N ALA A 93 -14.59 -11.14 -20.45
CA ALA A 93 -13.64 -10.11 -20.82
C ALA A 93 -14.37 -8.85 -21.33
N ALA A 94 -13.97 -7.70 -20.80
CA ALA A 94 -14.60 -6.41 -21.08
C ALA A 94 -13.53 -5.34 -21.39
N GLU A 95 -13.17 -4.49 -20.42
CA GLU A 95 -12.22 -3.41 -20.62
C GLU A 95 -10.79 -3.95 -20.77
N THR A 96 -10.06 -3.35 -21.73
CA THR A 96 -8.60 -3.52 -21.84
C THR A 96 -7.95 -2.16 -21.62
N VAL A 97 -6.96 -2.10 -20.72
CA VAL A 97 -6.20 -0.89 -20.41
C VAL A 97 -4.73 -1.09 -20.72
N PHE A 98 -4.08 -0.08 -21.30
CA PHE A 98 -2.64 -0.09 -21.55
C PHE A 98 -1.92 0.39 -20.30
N ILE A 99 -1.02 -0.43 -19.76
CA ILE A 99 -0.26 -0.13 -18.56
C ILE A 99 1.05 0.59 -18.91
N GLY A 100 1.71 0.17 -19.99
CA GLY A 100 2.98 0.71 -20.46
C GLY A 100 3.83 -0.35 -21.15
N LEU A 101 5.13 -0.12 -21.18
CA LEU A 101 6.12 -0.99 -21.81
C LEU A 101 7.03 -1.60 -20.74
N ALA A 102 7.35 -2.87 -20.89
CA ALA A 102 8.41 -3.55 -20.15
C ALA A 102 9.31 -4.24 -21.19
N ASP A 103 10.61 -3.89 -21.19
CA ASP A 103 11.59 -4.39 -22.15
C ASP A 103 11.13 -4.19 -23.62
N GLY A 104 10.53 -3.01 -23.89
CA GLY A 104 10.00 -2.65 -25.20
C GLY A 104 8.66 -3.27 -25.59
N ALA A 105 8.17 -4.29 -24.87
CA ALA A 105 6.90 -4.97 -25.14
C ALA A 105 5.76 -4.42 -24.26
N ALA A 106 4.55 -4.32 -24.84
CA ALA A 106 3.41 -3.77 -24.13
C ALA A 106 2.93 -4.68 -22.97
N ARG A 107 2.46 -4.01 -21.94
CA ARG A 107 1.72 -4.61 -20.83
C ARG A 107 0.32 -4.02 -20.79
N PHE A 108 -0.67 -4.90 -20.71
CA PHE A 108 -2.09 -4.55 -20.63
C PHE A 108 -2.71 -5.07 -19.34
N GLY A 109 -3.79 -4.45 -18.91
CA GLY A 109 -4.74 -5.03 -17.97
C GLY A 109 -6.02 -5.42 -18.72
N VAL A 110 -6.52 -6.62 -18.51
CA VAL A 110 -7.81 -7.08 -19.06
C VAL A 110 -8.74 -7.37 -17.90
N GLY A 111 -9.86 -6.64 -17.86
CA GLY A 111 -10.93 -6.85 -16.90
C GLY A 111 -11.84 -8.00 -17.33
N ILE A 112 -12.11 -8.91 -16.43
CA ILE A 112 -13.17 -9.91 -16.56
C ILE A 112 -14.24 -9.72 -15.48
N THR A 113 -15.39 -10.37 -15.60
CA THR A 113 -16.37 -10.33 -14.51
C THR A 113 -15.85 -11.07 -13.28
N LYS A 114 -16.31 -10.65 -12.09
CA LYS A 114 -15.97 -11.36 -10.83
C LYS A 114 -16.45 -12.82 -10.88
N ALA A 115 -17.60 -13.08 -11.47
CA ALA A 115 -18.15 -14.43 -11.61
C ALA A 115 -17.24 -15.33 -12.45
N ALA A 116 -16.75 -14.85 -13.60
CA ALA A 116 -15.79 -15.57 -14.42
C ALA A 116 -14.47 -15.86 -13.68
N ALA A 117 -13.95 -14.89 -12.92
CA ALA A 117 -12.77 -15.11 -12.11
C ALA A 117 -12.97 -16.16 -11.00
N GLU A 118 -14.14 -16.16 -10.34
CA GLU A 118 -14.49 -17.18 -9.32
C GLU A 118 -14.62 -18.58 -9.95
N GLU A 119 -15.16 -18.68 -11.16
CA GLU A 119 -15.20 -19.95 -11.89
C GLU A 119 -13.81 -20.49 -12.22
N LEU A 120 -12.89 -19.61 -12.65
CA LEU A 120 -11.49 -19.98 -12.93
C LEU A 120 -10.76 -20.53 -11.70
N LYS A 121 -11.17 -20.23 -10.47
CA LYS A 121 -10.62 -20.86 -9.25
C LYS A 121 -10.78 -22.38 -9.22
N THR A 122 -11.85 -22.87 -9.80
CA THR A 122 -12.19 -24.30 -9.80
C THR A 122 -11.56 -25.05 -10.97
N ARG A 123 -11.00 -24.34 -11.96
CA ARG A 123 -10.40 -24.92 -13.17
C ARG A 123 -8.92 -25.21 -12.95
N ASP A 124 -8.50 -26.39 -13.41
CA ASP A 124 -7.07 -26.72 -13.42
C ASP A 124 -6.29 -25.77 -14.33
N GLY A 125 -5.03 -25.54 -13.95
CA GLY A 125 -4.13 -24.65 -14.67
C GLY A 125 -4.19 -23.18 -14.22
N PHE A 126 -5.22 -22.78 -13.41
CA PHE A 126 -5.32 -21.42 -12.88
C PHE A 126 -5.10 -21.35 -11.38
N HIS A 127 -4.48 -20.25 -10.95
CA HIS A 127 -4.37 -19.83 -9.56
C HIS A 127 -5.03 -18.45 -9.43
N VAL A 128 -6.13 -18.35 -8.71
CA VAL A 128 -6.92 -17.13 -8.62
C VAL A 128 -7.06 -16.73 -7.15
N THR A 129 -6.56 -15.54 -6.82
CA THR A 129 -6.60 -15.00 -5.44
C THR A 129 -6.52 -13.47 -5.47
N ASP A 130 -6.67 -12.82 -4.32
CA ASP A 130 -6.53 -11.37 -4.21
C ASP A 130 -5.06 -10.92 -4.22
N LEU A 131 -4.84 -9.66 -4.63
CA LEU A 131 -3.50 -9.10 -4.77
C LEU A 131 -2.74 -9.00 -3.43
N ARG A 132 -3.44 -8.85 -2.30
CA ARG A 132 -2.80 -8.80 -0.98
C ARG A 132 -2.23 -10.16 -0.61
N ALA A 133 -2.99 -11.23 -0.85
CA ALA A 133 -2.51 -12.61 -0.65
C ALA A 133 -1.29 -12.91 -1.53
N ILE A 134 -1.30 -12.47 -2.81
CA ILE A 134 -0.15 -12.63 -3.71
C ILE A 134 1.10 -11.98 -3.11
N ALA A 135 0.98 -10.75 -2.62
CA ALA A 135 2.11 -10.00 -2.07
C ALA A 135 2.62 -10.57 -0.73
N VAL A 136 1.72 -10.96 0.17
CA VAL A 136 2.07 -11.47 1.50
C VAL A 136 2.66 -12.87 1.44
N LEU A 137 2.13 -13.73 0.57
CA LEU A 137 2.55 -15.14 0.43
C LEU A 137 3.63 -15.34 -0.64
N GLY A 138 4.01 -14.28 -1.38
CA GLY A 138 5.02 -14.39 -2.43
C GLY A 138 4.61 -15.31 -3.57
N LEU A 139 3.34 -15.26 -4.02
CA LEU A 139 2.80 -16.20 -5.01
C LEU A 139 3.21 -15.91 -6.46
N ALA A 140 3.69 -14.70 -6.72
CA ALA A 140 4.21 -14.27 -8.02
C ALA A 140 5.52 -13.51 -7.83
N ALA A 141 6.31 -13.37 -8.91
CA ALA A 141 7.55 -12.62 -8.87
C ALA A 141 7.29 -11.14 -8.51
N PRO A 142 8.12 -10.54 -7.61
CA PRO A 142 7.86 -9.20 -7.06
C PRO A 142 7.71 -8.09 -8.10
N GLU A 143 8.40 -8.18 -9.24
CA GLU A 143 8.35 -7.21 -10.34
C GLU A 143 6.97 -7.11 -10.99
N HIS A 144 6.10 -8.12 -10.82
CA HIS A 144 4.74 -8.10 -11.33
C HIS A 144 3.75 -7.39 -10.41
N LEU A 145 4.08 -7.20 -9.12
CA LEU A 145 3.14 -6.60 -8.17
C LEU A 145 2.78 -5.14 -8.52
N PRO A 146 3.73 -4.24 -8.87
CA PRO A 146 3.38 -2.86 -9.22
C PRO A 146 2.48 -2.76 -10.46
N PRO A 147 2.76 -3.42 -11.61
CA PRO A 147 1.88 -3.34 -12.77
C PRO A 147 0.51 -4.01 -12.56
N ILE A 148 0.41 -5.08 -11.76
CA ILE A 148 -0.87 -5.66 -11.38
C ILE A 148 -1.67 -4.64 -10.53
N ALA A 149 -1.02 -3.97 -9.59
CA ALA A 149 -1.64 -2.94 -8.76
C ALA A 149 -2.20 -1.78 -9.61
N GLU A 150 -1.44 -1.33 -10.61
CA GLU A 150 -1.86 -0.30 -11.55
C GLU A 150 -3.05 -0.77 -12.40
N ALA A 151 -2.95 -1.95 -13.00
CA ALA A 151 -4.04 -2.54 -13.80
C ALA A 151 -5.31 -2.68 -12.97
N LYS A 152 -5.19 -3.18 -11.73
CA LYS A 152 -6.33 -3.35 -10.81
C LYS A 152 -6.99 -2.03 -10.48
N ALA A 153 -6.21 -0.97 -10.19
CA ALA A 153 -6.76 0.35 -9.88
C ALA A 153 -7.52 0.93 -11.08
N LEU A 154 -6.95 0.86 -12.29
CA LEU A 154 -7.60 1.33 -13.51
C LEU A 154 -8.90 0.57 -13.82
N LEU A 155 -8.85 -0.75 -13.80
CA LEU A 155 -10.03 -1.59 -14.09
C LEU A 155 -11.12 -1.42 -13.03
N ASN A 156 -10.76 -1.28 -11.75
CA ASN A 156 -11.71 -0.95 -10.70
C ASN A 156 -12.39 0.41 -10.93
N TRP A 157 -11.61 1.41 -11.36
CA TRP A 157 -12.15 2.71 -11.71
C TRP A 157 -13.13 2.60 -12.89
N HIS A 158 -12.79 1.87 -13.96
CA HIS A 158 -13.69 1.65 -15.09
C HIS A 158 -15.01 0.99 -14.69
N ALA A 159 -14.96 -0.01 -13.82
CA ALA A 159 -16.15 -0.72 -13.35
C ALA A 159 -17.14 0.18 -12.62
N ARG A 160 -16.66 1.26 -11.98
CA ARG A 160 -17.46 2.16 -11.14
C ARG A 160 -17.83 3.48 -11.80
N HIS A 161 -17.21 3.82 -12.97
CA HIS A 161 -17.38 5.12 -13.63
C HIS A 161 -17.96 4.99 -15.04
N ARG A 162 -18.89 4.05 -15.23
CA ARG A 162 -19.53 3.80 -16.54
C ARG A 162 -20.43 4.93 -17.00
N PHE A 163 -20.94 5.73 -16.08
CA PHE A 163 -21.87 6.82 -16.35
C PHE A 163 -21.24 8.15 -15.95
N CYS A 164 -21.59 9.18 -16.71
CA CYS A 164 -21.15 10.55 -16.45
C CYS A 164 -21.82 11.12 -15.19
N PRO A 165 -21.08 11.58 -14.17
CA PRO A 165 -21.68 12.18 -12.99
C PRO A 165 -22.41 13.49 -13.26
N ASN A 166 -22.09 14.20 -14.38
CA ASN A 166 -22.73 15.47 -14.72
C ASN A 166 -24.10 15.30 -15.39
N CYS A 167 -24.29 14.29 -16.26
CA CYS A 167 -25.52 14.18 -17.07
C CYS A 167 -26.12 12.76 -17.12
N GLY A 168 -25.53 11.77 -16.45
CA GLY A 168 -26.02 10.40 -16.40
C GLY A 168 -25.77 9.56 -17.66
N ALA A 169 -25.27 10.13 -18.77
CA ALA A 169 -25.03 9.37 -20.00
C ALA A 169 -23.89 8.36 -19.84
N ALA A 170 -23.96 7.24 -20.57
CA ALA A 170 -22.87 6.27 -20.62
C ALA A 170 -21.60 6.92 -21.20
N THR A 171 -20.46 6.65 -20.58
CA THR A 171 -19.16 7.19 -20.98
C THR A 171 -18.38 6.20 -21.85
N LEU A 172 -17.51 6.72 -22.72
CA LEU A 172 -16.66 5.94 -23.61
C LEU A 172 -15.23 5.87 -23.06
N VAL A 173 -14.63 4.69 -23.15
CA VAL A 173 -13.21 4.49 -22.81
C VAL A 173 -12.35 5.05 -23.94
N VAL A 174 -11.43 5.93 -23.60
CA VAL A 174 -10.48 6.56 -24.54
C VAL A 174 -9.07 6.57 -23.94
N SER A 175 -8.09 7.08 -24.69
CA SER A 175 -6.68 7.14 -24.24
C SER A 175 -6.19 5.78 -23.69
N SER A 176 -6.53 4.71 -24.40
CA SER A 176 -6.14 3.32 -24.05
C SER A 176 -6.45 2.93 -22.59
N GLY A 177 -7.57 3.42 -22.07
CA GLY A 177 -8.05 3.14 -20.72
C GLY A 177 -7.69 4.18 -19.66
N TRP A 178 -7.03 5.29 -20.01
CA TRP A 178 -6.62 6.31 -19.06
C TRP A 178 -7.60 7.51 -18.96
N ARG A 179 -8.68 7.45 -19.70
CA ARG A 179 -9.73 8.48 -19.68
C ARG A 179 -11.07 7.87 -20.11
N ARG A 180 -12.15 8.44 -19.63
CA ARG A 180 -13.50 8.22 -20.15
C ARG A 180 -14.10 9.55 -20.55
N ASP A 181 -14.67 9.60 -21.75
CA ASP A 181 -15.31 10.80 -22.28
C ASP A 181 -16.83 10.62 -22.33
N CYS A 182 -17.55 11.66 -21.92
CA CYS A 182 -19.00 11.71 -22.07
C CYS A 182 -19.37 12.16 -23.49
N PRO A 183 -20.07 11.35 -24.30
CA PRO A 183 -20.47 11.75 -25.64
C PRO A 183 -21.53 12.86 -25.64
N GLN A 184 -22.31 13.00 -24.55
CA GLN A 184 -23.41 13.95 -24.45
C GLN A 184 -22.93 15.33 -23.98
N CYS A 185 -22.36 15.46 -22.78
CA CYS A 185 -21.95 16.75 -22.21
C CYS A 185 -20.47 17.09 -22.42
N LYS A 186 -19.71 16.23 -23.10
CA LYS A 186 -18.27 16.37 -23.40
C LYS A 186 -17.35 16.41 -22.18
N ALA A 187 -17.85 16.11 -20.99
CA ALA A 187 -17.03 16.00 -19.79
C ALA A 187 -16.02 14.86 -19.92
N GLN A 188 -14.80 15.11 -19.45
CA GLN A 188 -13.71 14.14 -19.39
C GLN A 188 -13.55 13.65 -17.96
N HIS A 189 -13.37 12.35 -17.79
CA HIS A 189 -13.19 11.69 -16.49
C HIS A 189 -11.87 10.93 -16.48
N PHE A 190 -11.09 11.15 -15.43
CA PHE A 190 -9.76 10.55 -15.25
C PHE A 190 -9.77 9.53 -14.11
N PRO A 191 -8.84 8.56 -14.12
CA PRO A 191 -8.68 7.62 -13.01
C PRO A 191 -8.50 8.35 -11.67
N ARG A 192 -9.10 7.78 -10.65
CA ARG A 192 -9.05 8.31 -9.28
C ARG A 192 -7.84 7.75 -8.54
N THR A 193 -7.20 8.60 -7.75
CA THR A 193 -6.21 8.23 -6.73
C THR A 193 -6.58 8.97 -5.45
N ASP A 194 -6.81 8.24 -4.37
CA ASP A 194 -7.25 8.81 -3.10
C ASP A 194 -6.03 8.97 -2.16
N PRO A 195 -5.65 10.20 -1.77
CA PRO A 195 -4.58 10.41 -0.82
C PRO A 195 -5.03 10.00 0.58
N VAL A 196 -4.21 9.18 1.25
CA VAL A 196 -4.41 8.70 2.62
C VAL A 196 -3.11 8.90 3.38
N VAL A 197 -3.13 9.67 4.46
CA VAL A 197 -1.99 9.76 5.36
C VAL A 197 -1.95 8.52 6.25
N ILE A 198 -0.74 8.04 6.52
CA ILE A 198 -0.49 6.98 7.50
C ILE A 198 0.68 7.40 8.36
N MET A 199 0.49 7.46 9.68
CA MET A 199 1.42 8.13 10.56
C MET A 199 1.77 7.33 11.81
N LEU A 200 3.04 7.43 12.20
CA LEU A 200 3.51 7.04 13.51
C LEU A 200 3.72 8.29 14.36
N ALA A 201 2.84 8.53 15.31
CA ALA A 201 3.07 9.51 16.35
C ALA A 201 4.03 8.94 17.41
N PHE A 202 5.03 9.72 17.85
CA PHE A 202 6.04 9.26 18.80
C PHE A 202 6.48 10.39 19.74
N ASP A 203 6.97 10.02 20.93
CA ASP A 203 7.46 10.92 21.98
C ASP A 203 8.90 10.55 22.44
N GLY A 204 9.80 10.19 21.52
CA GLY A 204 11.13 9.68 21.81
C GLY A 204 11.13 8.15 21.92
N GLU A 205 10.96 7.62 23.14
CA GLU A 205 11.08 6.19 23.42
C GLU A 205 9.79 5.37 23.19
N ARG A 206 8.68 6.05 22.93
CA ARG A 206 7.37 5.40 22.69
C ARG A 206 6.76 5.87 21.40
N CYS A 207 6.03 4.97 20.75
CA CYS A 207 5.17 5.30 19.63
C CYS A 207 3.71 4.90 19.88
N LEU A 208 2.81 5.61 19.23
CA LEU A 208 1.37 5.34 19.28
C LEU A 208 1.00 4.38 18.16
N LEU A 209 0.39 3.26 18.52
CA LEU A 209 -0.22 2.34 17.54
C LEU A 209 -1.69 2.16 17.86
N GLY A 210 -2.47 2.01 16.80
CA GLY A 210 -3.89 1.71 16.84
C GLY A 210 -4.22 0.31 16.34
N ARG A 211 -5.41 -0.17 16.72
CA ARG A 211 -5.96 -1.42 16.26
C ARG A 211 -7.36 -1.20 15.70
N SER A 212 -7.54 -1.45 14.41
CA SER A 212 -8.85 -1.48 13.78
C SER A 212 -9.54 -2.84 13.98
N PRO A 213 -10.87 -2.90 14.12
CA PRO A 213 -11.64 -4.15 14.15
C PRO A 213 -11.48 -5.02 12.90
N ARG A 214 -11.02 -4.43 11.80
CA ARG A 214 -10.77 -5.13 10.53
C ARG A 214 -9.42 -5.82 10.46
N PHE A 215 -8.54 -5.59 11.42
CA PHE A 215 -7.20 -6.17 11.43
C PHE A 215 -7.23 -7.63 11.89
N MET A 216 -6.22 -8.38 11.46
CA MET A 216 -5.97 -9.73 12.00
C MET A 216 -5.85 -9.66 13.53
N PRO A 217 -6.18 -10.75 14.25
CA PRO A 217 -5.96 -10.82 15.69
C PRO A 217 -4.53 -10.38 16.05
N ASN A 218 -4.41 -9.61 17.12
CA ASN A 218 -3.15 -9.13 17.70
C ASN A 218 -2.32 -8.18 16.81
N MET A 219 -2.81 -7.74 15.65
CA MET A 219 -2.10 -6.78 14.81
C MET A 219 -2.37 -5.35 15.25
N TRP A 220 -1.29 -4.60 15.49
CA TRP A 220 -1.29 -3.16 15.77
C TRP A 220 -0.53 -2.43 14.68
N SER A 221 -1.02 -1.28 14.26
CA SER A 221 -0.52 -0.52 13.12
C SER A 221 -0.45 0.97 13.41
N CYS A 222 0.17 1.71 12.50
CA CYS A 222 0.04 3.16 12.43
C CYS A 222 -1.42 3.55 12.25
N LEU A 223 -1.80 4.74 12.72
CA LEU A 223 -3.08 5.40 12.42
C LEU A 223 -3.09 5.84 10.95
N ALA A 224 -4.26 5.96 10.34
CA ALA A 224 -4.37 6.35 8.94
C ALA A 224 -5.75 6.87 8.59
N GLY A 225 -5.79 8.00 7.84
CA GLY A 225 -7.04 8.58 7.37
C GLY A 225 -6.92 9.30 6.04
N PHE A 226 -8.04 9.63 5.44
CA PHE A 226 -8.09 10.34 4.16
C PHE A 226 -7.70 11.81 4.32
N VAL A 227 -6.96 12.31 3.33
CA VAL A 227 -6.77 13.76 3.18
C VAL A 227 -8.06 14.37 2.68
N GLU A 228 -8.56 15.40 3.34
CA GLU A 228 -9.78 16.09 2.95
C GLU A 228 -9.53 17.19 1.90
N PRO A 229 -10.54 17.58 1.12
CA PRO A 229 -10.41 18.66 0.15
C PRO A 229 -9.93 19.98 0.77
N GLY A 230 -8.83 20.52 0.27
CA GLY A 230 -8.24 21.79 0.75
C GLY A 230 -7.24 21.62 1.91
N GLU A 231 -6.98 20.39 2.35
CA GLU A 231 -6.08 20.06 3.44
C GLU A 231 -4.68 19.68 2.94
N ALA A 232 -3.62 20.14 3.61
CA ALA A 232 -2.28 19.62 3.41
C ALA A 232 -2.12 18.28 4.15
N PHE A 233 -1.22 17.42 3.68
CA PHE A 233 -1.07 16.09 4.32
C PHE A 233 -0.56 16.18 5.77
N GLU A 234 0.24 17.21 6.11
CA GLU A 234 0.67 17.44 7.50
C GLU A 234 -0.49 17.80 8.42
N ASP A 235 -1.47 18.53 7.89
CA ASP A 235 -2.68 18.89 8.65
C ASP A 235 -3.61 17.69 8.79
N ALA A 236 -3.74 16.87 7.74
CA ALA A 236 -4.45 15.60 7.82
C ALA A 236 -3.84 14.67 8.87
N VAL A 237 -2.49 14.55 8.94
CA VAL A 237 -1.80 13.80 10.00
C VAL A 237 -2.17 14.29 11.38
N ARG A 238 -2.16 15.61 11.61
CA ARG A 238 -2.52 16.18 12.92
C ARG A 238 -3.99 15.98 13.28
N ARG A 239 -4.87 16.15 12.31
CA ARG A 239 -6.32 15.96 12.48
C ARG A 239 -6.64 14.51 12.81
N GLU A 240 -6.24 13.56 11.96
CA GLU A 240 -6.53 12.14 12.13
C GLU A 240 -5.96 11.60 13.46
N THR A 241 -4.71 11.96 13.81
CA THR A 241 -4.13 11.54 15.10
C THR A 241 -4.91 12.08 16.29
N ARG A 242 -5.47 13.29 16.16
CA ARG A 242 -6.28 13.89 17.20
C ARG A 242 -7.67 13.28 17.27
N GLU A 243 -8.29 13.00 16.12
CA GLU A 243 -9.63 12.41 16.03
C GLU A 243 -9.64 10.96 16.54
N GLU A 244 -8.73 10.11 16.03
CA GLU A 244 -8.67 8.69 16.37
C GLU A 244 -8.15 8.41 17.79
N ALA A 245 -7.24 9.24 18.31
CA ALA A 245 -6.52 8.94 19.56
C ALA A 245 -6.39 10.10 20.57
N GLY A 246 -6.92 11.30 20.28
CA GLY A 246 -6.85 12.46 21.17
C GLY A 246 -5.47 13.12 21.24
N ILE A 247 -4.48 12.68 20.46
CA ILE A 247 -3.10 13.14 20.55
C ILE A 247 -2.86 14.35 19.64
N ALA A 248 -2.39 15.44 20.24
CA ALA A 248 -1.90 16.58 19.48
C ALA A 248 -0.49 16.33 18.95
N CYS A 249 -0.27 16.61 17.66
CA CYS A 249 1.02 16.46 17.00
C CYS A 249 1.62 17.80 16.58
N GLY A 250 2.93 17.94 16.74
CA GLY A 250 3.75 19.07 16.29
C GLY A 250 4.32 18.87 14.91
N ARG A 251 5.66 18.69 14.84
CA ARG A 251 6.36 18.45 13.57
C ARG A 251 5.90 17.15 12.92
N VAL A 252 5.61 17.25 11.62
CA VAL A 252 5.32 16.10 10.76
C VAL A 252 6.41 16.02 9.70
N SER A 253 6.97 14.84 9.48
CA SER A 253 7.97 14.58 8.43
C SER A 253 7.51 13.46 7.52
N TYR A 254 7.61 13.69 6.21
CA TYR A 254 7.35 12.68 5.18
C TYR A 254 8.39 11.57 5.25
N PHE A 255 7.94 10.33 5.12
CA PHE A 255 8.81 9.15 5.09
C PHE A 255 8.87 8.50 3.69
N ALA A 256 7.73 8.06 3.18
CA ALA A 256 7.59 7.39 1.88
C ALA A 256 6.15 7.43 1.39
N SER A 257 5.91 7.04 0.13
CA SER A 257 4.56 6.81 -0.37
C SER A 257 4.42 5.41 -0.97
N GLN A 258 3.21 4.85 -0.87
CA GLN A 258 2.89 3.52 -1.36
C GLN A 258 1.58 3.52 -2.12
N PRO A 259 1.56 3.08 -3.41
CA PRO A 259 0.31 2.73 -4.07
C PRO A 259 -0.39 1.61 -3.28
N TRP A 260 -1.67 1.83 -2.97
CA TRP A 260 -2.48 0.88 -2.21
C TRP A 260 -3.78 0.59 -2.97
N PRO A 261 -3.77 -0.40 -3.89
CA PRO A 261 -4.85 -0.63 -4.85
C PRO A 261 -6.06 -1.34 -4.22
N PHE A 262 -6.55 -0.79 -3.10
CA PHE A 262 -7.70 -1.31 -2.34
C PHE A 262 -8.66 -0.17 -1.94
N PRO A 263 -9.42 0.43 -2.90
CA PRO A 263 -9.30 0.16 -4.34
C PRO A 263 -8.26 1.02 -5.07
N THR A 264 -7.99 2.28 -4.66
CA THR A 264 -7.23 3.29 -5.43
C THR A 264 -6.47 4.29 -4.55
N SER A 265 -6.07 3.87 -3.33
CA SER A 265 -5.38 4.77 -2.40
C SER A 265 -3.90 4.97 -2.74
N LEU A 266 -3.40 6.15 -2.40
CA LEU A 266 -1.98 6.45 -2.28
C LEU A 266 -1.70 6.72 -0.80
N MET A 267 -1.00 5.80 -0.14
CA MET A 267 -0.58 5.98 1.24
C MET A 267 0.59 6.96 1.30
N ILE A 268 0.50 7.97 2.15
CA ILE A 268 1.52 8.99 2.41
C ILE A 268 2.02 8.77 3.84
N GLY A 269 3.16 8.10 3.95
CA GLY A 269 3.76 7.72 5.23
C GLY A 269 4.47 8.88 5.90
N CYS A 270 4.17 9.09 7.18
CA CYS A 270 4.71 10.18 7.97
C CYS A 270 5.13 9.73 9.37
N HIS A 271 6.13 10.42 9.93
CA HIS A 271 6.40 10.44 11.35
C HIS A 271 5.87 11.76 11.94
N ALA A 272 5.26 11.71 13.11
CA ALA A 272 4.67 12.89 13.76
C ALA A 272 5.14 12.97 15.23
N GLN A 273 5.69 14.12 15.63
CA GLN A 273 6.07 14.37 17.01
C GLN A 273 4.82 14.58 17.85
N ALA A 274 4.61 13.74 18.85
CA ALA A 274 3.52 13.92 19.80
C ALA A 274 3.82 15.06 20.77
N LEU A 275 2.83 15.89 21.03
CA LEU A 275 2.87 16.99 22.01
C LEU A 275 2.08 16.68 23.28
N THR A 276 1.13 15.75 23.20
CA THR A 276 0.33 15.27 24.32
C THR A 276 0.43 13.75 24.42
N HIS A 277 0.05 13.17 25.59
CA HIS A 277 0.27 11.75 25.86
C HIS A 277 -0.96 11.00 26.35
N GLU A 278 -2.01 11.73 26.74
CA GLU A 278 -3.27 11.12 27.19
C GLU A 278 -4.05 10.63 25.98
N VAL A 279 -4.23 9.30 25.87
CA VAL A 279 -4.92 8.68 24.75
C VAL A 279 -6.41 8.64 25.00
N THR A 280 -7.18 9.21 24.08
CA THR A 280 -8.64 9.11 24.03
C THR A 280 -9.05 8.46 22.73
N VAL A 281 -9.45 7.19 22.79
CA VAL A 281 -9.74 6.37 21.60
C VAL A 281 -11.12 6.70 21.04
N ASP A 282 -11.21 6.96 19.74
CA ASP A 282 -12.50 6.93 19.04
C ASP A 282 -12.90 5.48 18.74
N HIS A 283 -13.82 4.95 19.53
CA HIS A 283 -14.32 3.59 19.40
C HIS A 283 -15.26 3.36 18.21
N ALA A 284 -15.58 4.39 17.41
CA ALA A 284 -16.28 4.23 16.15
C ALA A 284 -15.32 3.67 15.06
N GLU A 285 -14.02 3.98 15.17
CA GLU A 285 -13.01 3.60 14.17
C GLU A 285 -12.01 2.56 14.67
N LEU A 286 -11.61 2.62 15.94
CA LEU A 286 -10.60 1.78 16.54
C LEU A 286 -11.12 0.91 17.68
N GLU A 287 -10.65 -0.33 17.77
CA GLU A 287 -10.82 -1.15 18.98
C GLU A 287 -9.97 -0.64 20.14
N GLY A 288 -8.84 0.01 19.85
CA GLY A 288 -7.95 0.58 20.83
C GLY A 288 -6.76 1.30 20.20
N ALA A 289 -6.19 2.23 20.97
CA ALA A 289 -4.91 2.86 20.69
C ALA A 289 -4.12 2.96 22.00
N ARG A 290 -2.81 2.76 21.93
CA ARG A 290 -1.94 2.92 23.09
C ARG A 290 -0.49 3.19 22.71
N TRP A 291 0.26 3.67 23.67
CA TRP A 291 1.70 3.80 23.58
C TRP A 291 2.42 2.45 23.72
N PHE A 292 3.40 2.25 22.89
CA PHE A 292 4.29 1.08 22.89
C PHE A 292 5.73 1.54 23.08
N ALA A 293 6.45 0.91 24.00
CA ALA A 293 7.87 1.13 24.18
C ALA A 293 8.67 0.54 22.99
N LYS A 294 9.83 1.10 22.71
CA LYS A 294 10.67 0.68 21.58
C LYS A 294 11.00 -0.82 21.62
N ASP A 295 11.39 -1.35 22.78
CA ASP A 295 11.70 -2.79 22.93
C ASP A 295 10.47 -3.69 22.68
N GLU A 296 9.29 -3.25 23.10
CA GLU A 296 8.03 -3.95 22.81
C GLU A 296 7.79 -4.02 21.30
N VAL A 297 7.95 -2.90 20.58
CA VAL A 297 7.80 -2.85 19.12
C VAL A 297 8.85 -3.70 18.40
N VAL A 298 10.10 -3.72 18.88
CA VAL A 298 11.13 -4.64 18.36
C VAL A 298 10.67 -6.08 18.45
N SER A 299 10.12 -6.48 19.59
CA SER A 299 9.60 -7.85 19.78
C SER A 299 8.44 -8.18 18.83
N MET A 300 7.59 -7.19 18.53
CA MET A 300 6.48 -7.33 17.56
C MET A 300 7.00 -7.46 16.12
N LEU A 301 7.99 -6.66 15.72
CA LEU A 301 8.62 -6.73 14.40
C LEU A 301 9.30 -8.09 14.18
N LEU A 302 9.94 -8.63 15.21
CA LEU A 302 10.61 -9.94 15.19
C LEU A 302 9.65 -11.13 15.37
N ARG A 303 8.33 -10.87 15.53
CA ARG A 303 7.31 -11.93 15.82
C ARG A 303 7.63 -12.74 17.08
N ARG A 304 8.16 -12.08 18.10
CA ARG A 304 8.59 -12.67 19.39
C ARG A 304 7.90 -12.07 20.61
N HIS A 305 6.87 -11.23 20.40
CA HIS A 305 6.13 -10.60 21.50
C HIS A 305 5.45 -11.66 22.37
N PRO A 306 5.58 -11.61 23.73
CA PRO A 306 5.08 -12.67 24.63
C PRO A 306 3.57 -12.87 24.57
N GLN A 307 2.80 -11.81 24.24
CA GLN A 307 1.35 -11.89 24.04
C GLN A 307 0.96 -12.13 22.56
N GLY A 308 1.92 -12.41 21.68
CA GLY A 308 1.69 -12.62 20.26
C GLY A 308 1.30 -11.36 19.49
N LEU A 309 1.54 -10.15 20.02
CA LEU A 309 1.28 -8.92 19.29
C LEU A 309 2.22 -8.80 18.09
N ILE A 310 1.69 -8.25 17.01
CA ILE A 310 2.40 -8.16 15.72
C ILE A 310 2.18 -6.81 15.06
N THR A 311 3.15 -6.39 14.26
CA THR A 311 3.06 -5.29 13.31
C THR A 311 2.48 -5.75 11.97
N PRO A 312 2.07 -4.83 11.06
CA PRO A 312 1.73 -5.17 9.69
C PRO A 312 2.82 -5.96 8.97
N PRO A 313 2.47 -6.67 7.86
CA PRO A 313 3.44 -7.44 7.09
C PRO A 313 4.49 -6.54 6.41
N PRO A 314 5.70 -7.06 6.14
CA PRO A 314 6.81 -6.29 5.57
C PRO A 314 6.54 -5.57 4.23
N MET A 315 5.52 -5.99 3.48
CA MET A 315 5.13 -5.32 2.25
C MET A 315 4.36 -4.02 2.46
N ALA A 316 3.85 -3.76 3.69
CA ALA A 316 3.02 -2.59 4.00
C ALA A 316 3.87 -1.43 4.52
N ILE A 317 3.53 -0.21 4.09
CA ILE A 317 4.25 1.02 4.49
C ILE A 317 4.29 1.21 6.01
N ALA A 318 3.25 0.81 6.74
CA ALA A 318 3.21 0.89 8.20
C ALA A 318 4.37 0.11 8.85
N TYR A 319 4.73 -1.07 8.32
CA TYR A 319 5.90 -1.82 8.80
C TYR A 319 7.19 -0.99 8.66
N HIS A 320 7.36 -0.31 7.54
CA HIS A 320 8.55 0.48 7.25
C HIS A 320 8.64 1.76 8.11
N ILE A 321 7.50 2.43 8.34
CA ILE A 321 7.42 3.60 9.23
C ILE A 321 7.78 3.21 10.66
N ILE A 322 7.21 2.11 11.17
CA ILE A 322 7.50 1.57 12.51
C ILE A 322 8.97 1.16 12.61
N ARG A 323 9.49 0.44 11.63
CA ARG A 323 10.87 -0.02 11.59
C ARG A 323 11.87 1.15 11.59
N ALA A 324 11.63 2.17 10.78
CA ALA A 324 12.50 3.35 10.70
C ALA A 324 12.58 4.09 12.05
N TRP A 325 11.47 4.18 12.79
CA TRP A 325 11.48 4.75 14.14
C TRP A 325 12.29 3.89 15.12
N VAL A 326 12.16 2.57 15.07
CA VAL A 326 12.94 1.65 15.92
C VAL A 326 14.44 1.75 15.61
N GLU A 327 14.80 1.94 14.33
CA GLU A 327 16.19 2.07 13.87
C GLU A 327 16.76 3.50 14.02
N ASP A 328 16.04 4.44 14.68
CA ASP A 328 16.42 5.85 14.84
C ASP A 328 16.67 6.60 13.51
N GLU A 329 15.92 6.25 12.47
CA GLU A 329 15.95 6.89 11.15
C GLU A 329 14.85 7.95 10.98
N VAL A 330 14.33 8.46 12.07
CA VAL A 330 13.32 9.53 12.07
C VAL A 330 14.00 10.89 12.05
N ALA A 331 13.73 11.72 11.01
CA ALA A 331 14.32 13.05 10.81
C ALA A 331 13.58 14.13 11.62
#